data_0e19fb28aa58faedf352506f666460f7
#
_entry.id   0e19fb28aa58faedf352506f666460f7
#
_cell.length_a   1.000
_cell.length_b   1.000
_cell.length_c   1.000
_cell.angle_alpha   90.00
_cell.angle_beta   90.00
_cell.angle_gamma   90.00
#
_symmetry.space_group_name_H-M   'P 1'
#
loop_
_entity.id
_entity.type
_entity.pdbx_description
1 polymer ?
#
loop_
_entity_poly.entity_id
_entity_poly.type
_entity_poly.pdbx_seq_one_letter_code
_entity_poly.pdbx_strand_id
1 'polypeptide(L)'
;MYSVPMPARRRLRYALAVPALAACLLGGCASGPRVEARPVVAERGADKSTDLRIAESALESGDTQLALSLFERALKADPRSLPAELGLADAIYQIGDLARAGVLYRQAASASPEDPRAQLGLARVALRERHLDDAVARYRHLVATHPENAVAAEGLGAALDLQGKHEEAQAIYRTALARHPEAQGLKTNLGLSLILERRAREGANVLLDIAGLPDAPAQARENLALAYGVLGNSEAAKRILTADMPAASAEDNLRYYEQLRARWSSAQADAGAARVQTVPSAQGASPGALD
;
A
#
# COMPACT_ATOMS: atom_id res chain seq x y z
N MET A 1 -44.39 2.72 -21.59
CA MET A 1 -45.05 1.63 -22.35
C MET A 1 -44.23 1.39 -23.62
N TYR A 2 -43.27 0.47 -23.59
CA TYR A 2 -42.76 -0.24 -24.76
C TYR A 2 -42.05 -1.49 -24.24
N SER A 3 -42.69 -2.64 -24.46
CA SER A 3 -42.19 -3.97 -24.13
C SER A 3 -41.29 -4.44 -25.26
N VAL A 4 -40.12 -4.99 -24.93
CA VAL A 4 -39.25 -5.71 -25.86
C VAL A 4 -39.29 -7.19 -25.48
N PRO A 5 -39.60 -8.11 -26.43
CA PRO A 5 -39.77 -9.54 -26.14
C PRO A 5 -38.44 -10.30 -26.15
N MET A 6 -38.29 -11.22 -25.20
CA MET A 6 -37.17 -12.18 -25.12
C MET A 6 -37.29 -13.28 -26.18
N PRO A 7 -36.18 -13.74 -26.76
CA PRO A 7 -36.21 -14.92 -27.64
C PRO A 7 -36.18 -16.25 -26.87
N ALA A 8 -36.94 -17.18 -27.37
CA ALA A 8 -37.20 -18.52 -26.85
C ALA A 8 -35.97 -19.44 -26.84
N ARG A 9 -35.78 -20.15 -25.74
CA ARG A 9 -34.81 -21.25 -25.60
C ARG A 9 -35.27 -22.45 -26.40
N ARG A 10 -34.54 -22.85 -27.46
CA ARG A 10 -34.66 -24.15 -28.15
C ARG A 10 -34.08 -25.26 -27.27
N ARG A 11 -34.95 -26.14 -26.80
CA ARG A 11 -34.56 -27.44 -26.20
C ARG A 11 -34.27 -28.41 -27.33
N LEU A 12 -33.03 -28.89 -27.42
CA LEU A 12 -32.67 -29.99 -28.32
C LEU A 12 -32.81 -31.30 -27.55
N ARG A 13 -33.77 -32.11 -28.00
CA ARG A 13 -34.00 -33.48 -27.52
C ARG A 13 -33.09 -34.41 -28.31
N TYR A 14 -32.18 -35.12 -27.68
CA TYR A 14 -31.53 -36.28 -28.26
C TYR A 14 -32.19 -37.56 -27.73
N ALA A 15 -32.66 -38.36 -28.68
CA ALA A 15 -33.32 -39.62 -28.47
C ALA A 15 -32.30 -40.73 -28.17
N LEU A 16 -32.72 -41.61 -27.30
CA LEU A 16 -32.08 -42.86 -26.93
C LEU A 16 -32.04 -43.84 -28.13
N ALA A 17 -30.89 -44.47 -28.35
CA ALA A 17 -30.79 -45.72 -29.07
C ALA A 17 -29.93 -46.68 -28.25
N VAL A 18 -30.59 -47.73 -27.74
CA VAL A 18 -29.98 -48.93 -27.14
C VAL A 18 -29.79 -49.93 -28.28
N PRO A 19 -28.68 -50.66 -28.31
CA PRO A 19 -28.77 -52.10 -28.66
C PRO A 19 -28.19 -52.95 -27.53
N ALA A 20 -29.01 -53.91 -27.14
CA ALA A 20 -28.61 -55.08 -26.39
C ALA A 20 -27.92 -56.08 -27.34
N LEU A 21 -26.82 -56.70 -26.91
CA LEU A 21 -26.52 -58.09 -27.28
C LEU A 21 -25.49 -58.75 -26.37
N ALA A 22 -25.93 -59.82 -25.78
CA ALA A 22 -25.31 -61.12 -25.63
C ALA A 22 -24.24 -61.35 -24.59
N ALA A 23 -24.63 -62.18 -23.67
CA ALA A 23 -23.85 -62.90 -22.69
C ALA A 23 -22.87 -63.92 -23.35
N CYS A 24 -21.65 -63.99 -22.83
CA CYS A 24 -20.82 -65.17 -22.90
C CYS A 24 -20.26 -65.45 -21.51
N LEU A 25 -20.78 -66.53 -20.91
CA LEU A 25 -20.24 -67.19 -19.73
C LEU A 25 -18.93 -67.91 -20.10
N LEU A 26 -17.82 -67.49 -19.46
CA LEU A 26 -16.69 -68.39 -19.24
C LEU A 26 -16.13 -68.13 -17.85
N GLY A 27 -16.32 -69.09 -16.99
CA GLY A 27 -15.76 -69.11 -15.66
C GLY A 27 -14.26 -69.30 -15.73
N GLY A 28 -13.57 -68.51 -14.96
CA GLY A 28 -12.14 -68.62 -14.66
C GLY A 28 -11.94 -68.25 -13.20
N CYS A 29 -11.80 -69.29 -12.35
CA CYS A 29 -11.29 -69.11 -11.00
C CYS A 29 -9.84 -68.68 -11.05
N ALA A 30 -9.57 -67.39 -10.77
CA ALA A 30 -8.22 -66.92 -10.41
C ALA A 30 -8.30 -66.37 -9.01
N SER A 31 -7.95 -67.22 -8.02
CA SER A 31 -7.63 -66.78 -6.65
C SER A 31 -6.26 -66.06 -6.65
N GLY A 32 -6.28 -64.78 -7.02
CA GLY A 32 -5.16 -63.89 -6.79
C GLY A 32 -5.28 -63.21 -5.41
N PRO A 33 -4.20 -62.90 -4.72
CA PRO A 33 -4.28 -62.22 -3.46
C PRO A 33 -5.01 -60.88 -3.62
N ARG A 34 -6.10 -60.70 -2.87
CA ARG A 34 -6.76 -59.39 -2.73
C ARG A 34 -5.72 -58.40 -2.20
N VAL A 35 -5.19 -57.61 -3.07
CA VAL A 35 -4.55 -56.37 -2.68
C VAL A 35 -5.68 -55.48 -2.17
N GLU A 36 -5.94 -55.50 -0.87
CA GLU A 36 -6.66 -54.40 -0.25
C GLU A 36 -5.89 -53.13 -0.56
N ALA A 37 -6.34 -52.39 -1.55
CA ALA A 37 -5.98 -51.03 -1.70
C ALA A 37 -6.56 -50.30 -0.47
N ARG A 38 -5.83 -50.34 0.67
CA ARG A 38 -6.00 -49.30 1.70
C ARG A 38 -5.87 -47.98 0.94
N PRO A 39 -6.88 -47.09 1.03
CA PRO A 39 -6.62 -45.73 0.63
C PRO A 39 -5.46 -45.31 1.51
N VAL A 40 -4.28 -45.13 0.92
CA VAL A 40 -3.24 -44.31 1.47
C VAL A 40 -3.88 -42.91 1.41
N VAL A 41 -4.70 -42.61 2.41
CA VAL A 41 -4.81 -41.25 2.88
C VAL A 41 -3.39 -40.99 3.37
N ALA A 42 -2.53 -40.61 2.44
CA ALA A 42 -1.38 -39.82 2.79
C ALA A 42 -2.02 -38.63 3.53
N GLU A 43 -2.05 -38.71 4.86
CA GLU A 43 -1.82 -37.53 5.65
C GLU A 43 -0.51 -37.00 5.09
N ARG A 44 -0.59 -36.26 4.00
CA ARG A 44 0.39 -35.25 3.71
C ARG A 44 0.29 -34.38 4.95
N GLY A 45 1.15 -34.65 5.91
CA GLY A 45 1.52 -33.65 6.87
C GLY A 45 1.86 -32.46 6.00
N ALA A 46 0.94 -31.54 5.91
CA ALA A 46 1.13 -30.34 5.11
C ALA A 46 2.47 -29.82 5.59
N ASP A 47 3.45 -29.80 4.65
CA ASP A 47 4.79 -29.36 5.00
C ASP A 47 4.59 -27.96 5.57
N LYS A 48 4.87 -27.80 6.88
CA LYS A 48 4.62 -26.57 7.62
C LYS A 48 5.19 -25.35 6.88
N SER A 49 6.30 -25.57 6.20
CA SER A 49 6.95 -24.55 5.35
C SER A 49 6.15 -24.23 4.11
N THR A 50 5.44 -25.20 3.52
CA THR A 50 4.60 -25.02 2.36
C THR A 50 3.34 -24.21 2.70
N ASP A 51 2.69 -24.50 3.83
CA ASP A 51 1.52 -23.74 4.28
C ASP A 51 1.87 -22.28 4.57
N LEU A 52 3.01 -22.01 5.20
CA LEU A 52 3.47 -20.63 5.45
C LEU A 52 3.75 -19.89 4.14
N ARG A 53 4.41 -20.52 3.17
CA ARG A 53 4.67 -19.89 1.87
C ARG A 53 3.38 -19.59 1.10
N ILE A 54 2.40 -20.50 1.16
CA ILE A 54 1.07 -20.26 0.55
C ILE A 54 0.37 -19.11 1.26
N ALA A 55 0.44 -19.04 2.58
CA ALA A 55 -0.15 -17.97 3.37
C ALA A 55 0.49 -16.60 3.06
N GLU A 56 1.81 -16.55 2.94
CA GLU A 56 2.54 -15.35 2.54
C GLU A 56 2.15 -14.91 1.13
N SER A 57 2.11 -15.83 0.15
CA SER A 57 1.68 -15.52 -1.21
C SER A 57 0.22 -15.06 -1.29
N ALA A 58 -0.69 -15.64 -0.48
CA ALA A 58 -2.07 -15.20 -0.37
C ALA A 58 -2.15 -13.78 0.18
N LEU A 59 -1.34 -13.46 1.18
CA LEU A 59 -1.27 -12.12 1.77
C LEU A 59 -0.77 -11.08 0.76
N GLU A 60 0.27 -11.41 0.00
CA GLU A 60 0.84 -10.55 -1.04
C GLU A 60 -0.15 -10.32 -2.20
N SER A 61 -0.93 -11.33 -2.57
CA SER A 61 -1.97 -11.22 -3.61
C SER A 61 -3.26 -10.56 -3.13
N GLY A 62 -3.37 -10.24 -1.84
CA GLY A 62 -4.56 -9.61 -1.24
C GLY A 62 -5.66 -10.59 -0.86
N ASP A 63 -5.45 -11.91 -0.99
CA ASP A 63 -6.38 -12.92 -0.44
C ASP A 63 -6.18 -13.08 1.07
N THR A 64 -6.54 -12.02 1.78
CA THR A 64 -6.31 -11.92 3.23
C THR A 64 -7.09 -12.98 4.02
N GLN A 65 -8.25 -13.44 3.52
CA GLN A 65 -9.03 -14.47 4.20
C GLN A 65 -8.32 -15.84 4.15
N LEU A 66 -7.79 -16.20 2.99
CA LEU A 66 -6.98 -17.41 2.85
C LEU A 66 -5.72 -17.32 3.73
N ALA A 67 -5.01 -16.18 3.70
CA ALA A 67 -3.83 -15.95 4.52
C ALA A 67 -4.13 -16.14 6.01
N LEU A 68 -5.20 -15.52 6.55
CA LEU A 68 -5.65 -15.67 7.93
C LEU A 68 -5.84 -17.15 8.30
N SER A 69 -6.61 -17.88 7.48
CA SER A 69 -6.91 -19.30 7.77
C SER A 69 -5.66 -20.18 7.79
N LEU A 70 -4.69 -19.91 6.91
CA LEU A 70 -3.44 -20.66 6.83
C LEU A 70 -2.50 -20.34 7.98
N PHE A 71 -2.34 -19.07 8.36
CA PHE A 71 -1.52 -18.68 9.51
C PHE A 71 -2.10 -19.21 10.82
N GLU A 72 -3.43 -19.16 11.01
CA GLU A 72 -4.09 -19.75 12.18
C GLU A 72 -3.88 -21.26 12.24
N ARG A 73 -3.95 -21.97 11.11
CA ARG A 73 -3.65 -23.41 11.03
C ARG A 73 -2.18 -23.69 11.36
N ALA A 74 -1.26 -22.89 10.88
CA ALA A 74 0.15 -23.01 11.18
C ALA A 74 0.41 -22.83 12.68
N LEU A 75 -0.23 -21.86 13.35
CA LEU A 75 -0.13 -21.64 14.79
C LEU A 75 -0.76 -22.76 15.62
N LYS A 76 -1.84 -23.41 15.15
CA LYS A 76 -2.37 -24.62 15.79
C LYS A 76 -1.38 -25.78 15.76
N ALA A 77 -0.61 -25.92 14.66
CA ALA A 77 0.40 -26.96 14.50
C ALA A 77 1.70 -26.63 15.25
N ASP A 78 2.03 -25.37 15.37
CA ASP A 78 3.20 -24.86 16.08
C ASP A 78 2.90 -23.49 16.74
N PRO A 79 2.45 -23.50 18.01
CA PRO A 79 2.10 -22.26 18.71
C PRO A 79 3.26 -21.29 18.97
N ARG A 80 4.51 -21.70 18.69
CA ARG A 80 5.71 -20.87 18.85
C ARG A 80 6.30 -20.42 17.54
N SER A 81 5.62 -20.64 16.42
CA SER A 81 6.07 -20.23 15.10
C SER A 81 6.02 -18.71 14.95
N LEU A 82 7.14 -18.04 15.17
CA LEU A 82 7.27 -16.60 14.97
C LEU A 82 6.86 -16.15 13.54
N PRO A 83 7.25 -16.86 12.45
CA PRO A 83 6.78 -16.51 11.11
C PRO A 83 5.25 -16.58 10.96
N ALA A 84 4.59 -17.57 11.56
CA ALA A 84 3.14 -17.69 11.52
C ALA A 84 2.46 -16.57 12.36
N GLU A 85 3.01 -16.23 13.52
CA GLU A 85 2.49 -15.15 14.37
C GLU A 85 2.61 -13.79 13.66
N LEU A 86 3.76 -13.49 13.06
CA LEU A 86 3.98 -12.26 12.29
C LEU A 86 3.10 -12.22 11.04
N GLY A 87 2.98 -13.32 10.31
CA GLY A 87 2.09 -13.39 9.14
C GLY A 87 0.62 -13.18 9.50
N LEU A 88 0.17 -13.77 10.63
CA LEU A 88 -1.18 -13.53 11.15
C LEU A 88 -1.37 -12.06 11.53
N ALA A 89 -0.38 -11.44 12.18
CA ALA A 89 -0.41 -10.03 12.54
C ALA A 89 -0.49 -9.14 11.31
N ASP A 90 0.28 -9.44 10.25
CA ASP A 90 0.25 -8.72 8.98
C ASP A 90 -1.13 -8.85 8.29
N ALA A 91 -1.73 -10.05 8.27
CA ALA A 91 -3.06 -10.27 7.71
C ALA A 91 -4.15 -9.50 8.50
N ILE A 92 -4.10 -9.53 9.83
CA ILE A 92 -5.02 -8.78 10.71
C ILE A 92 -4.82 -7.26 10.53
N TYR A 93 -3.58 -6.80 10.36
CA TYR A 93 -3.29 -5.40 10.03
C TYR A 93 -3.92 -4.98 8.69
N GLN A 94 -3.87 -5.83 7.66
CA GLN A 94 -4.46 -5.54 6.35
C GLN A 94 -5.98 -5.39 6.40
N ILE A 95 -6.68 -6.20 7.20
CA ILE A 95 -8.14 -6.04 7.39
C ILE A 95 -8.50 -4.84 8.27
N GLY A 96 -7.51 -4.16 8.87
CA GLY A 96 -7.71 -2.93 9.64
C GLY A 96 -7.96 -3.14 11.13
N ASP A 97 -7.88 -4.36 11.65
CA ASP A 97 -7.97 -4.61 13.10
C ASP A 97 -6.62 -4.29 13.77
N LEU A 98 -6.36 -2.98 13.91
CA LEU A 98 -5.09 -2.49 14.44
C LEU A 98 -4.83 -2.94 15.87
N ALA A 99 -5.89 -3.05 16.67
CA ALA A 99 -5.78 -3.45 18.07
C ALA A 99 -5.25 -4.88 18.21
N ARG A 100 -5.85 -5.84 17.47
CA ARG A 100 -5.37 -7.23 17.46
C ARG A 100 -4.00 -7.37 16.83
N ALA A 101 -3.76 -6.70 15.69
CA ALA A 101 -2.43 -6.69 15.06
C ALA A 101 -1.35 -6.21 16.02
N GLY A 102 -1.61 -5.11 16.75
CA GLY A 102 -0.69 -4.56 17.74
C GLY A 102 -0.41 -5.50 18.90
N VAL A 103 -1.39 -6.32 19.32
CA VAL A 103 -1.16 -7.36 20.35
C VAL A 103 -0.18 -8.41 19.82
N LEU A 104 -0.42 -8.96 18.62
CA LEU A 104 0.42 -10.00 18.03
C LEU A 104 1.85 -9.50 17.75
N TYR A 105 2.00 -8.29 17.19
CA TYR A 105 3.34 -7.72 17.01
C TYR A 105 4.08 -7.50 18.33
N ARG A 106 3.38 -7.11 19.42
CA ARG A 106 4.01 -7.00 20.75
C ARG A 106 4.42 -8.36 21.30
N GLN A 107 3.62 -9.40 21.09
CA GLN A 107 3.98 -10.77 21.47
C GLN A 107 5.23 -11.23 20.71
N ALA A 108 5.25 -11.07 19.40
CA ALA A 108 6.40 -11.35 18.55
C ALA A 108 7.65 -10.58 18.98
N ALA A 109 7.53 -9.28 19.24
CA ALA A 109 8.63 -8.43 19.72
C ALA A 109 9.10 -8.83 21.13
N SER A 110 8.22 -9.37 21.98
CA SER A 110 8.61 -9.88 23.30
C SER A 110 9.41 -11.17 23.20
N ALA A 111 9.10 -12.01 22.20
CA ALA A 111 9.85 -13.25 21.94
C ALA A 111 11.18 -12.98 21.19
N SER A 112 11.19 -11.97 20.31
CA SER A 112 12.34 -11.56 19.50
C SER A 112 12.42 -10.04 19.40
N PRO A 113 13.01 -9.34 20.40
CA PRO A 113 13.00 -7.88 20.47
C PRO A 113 13.61 -7.16 19.26
N GLU A 114 14.62 -7.75 18.67
CA GLU A 114 15.35 -7.18 17.52
C GLU A 114 14.80 -7.66 16.16
N ASP A 115 13.70 -8.43 16.15
CA ASP A 115 13.11 -8.86 14.88
C ASP A 115 12.54 -7.64 14.13
N PRO A 116 13.06 -7.33 12.91
CA PRO A 116 12.68 -6.12 12.19
C PRO A 116 11.24 -6.15 11.71
N ARG A 117 10.62 -7.33 11.48
CA ARG A 117 9.22 -7.45 11.07
C ARG A 117 8.29 -7.08 12.22
N ALA A 118 8.58 -7.56 13.44
CA ALA A 118 7.81 -7.23 14.63
C ALA A 118 7.87 -5.72 14.92
N GLN A 119 9.07 -5.13 14.88
CA GLN A 119 9.25 -3.70 15.10
C GLN A 119 8.60 -2.85 13.98
N LEU A 120 8.70 -3.28 12.73
CA LEU A 120 8.03 -2.64 11.59
C LEU A 120 6.50 -2.68 11.75
N GLY A 121 5.96 -3.83 12.16
CA GLY A 121 4.53 -3.99 12.43
C GLY A 121 4.03 -3.01 13.50
N LEU A 122 4.76 -2.89 14.61
CA LEU A 122 4.44 -1.92 15.68
C LEU A 122 4.51 -0.47 15.20
N ALA A 123 5.53 -0.13 14.39
CA ALA A 123 5.66 1.20 13.81
C ALA A 123 4.49 1.54 12.87
N ARG A 124 4.07 0.57 12.04
CA ARG A 124 2.92 0.72 11.12
C ARG A 124 1.60 0.88 11.89
N VAL A 125 1.39 0.13 12.96
CA VAL A 125 0.22 0.29 13.83
C VAL A 125 0.21 1.69 14.44
N ALA A 126 1.30 2.14 15.06
CA ALA A 126 1.42 3.47 15.66
C ALA A 126 1.12 4.57 14.64
N LEU A 127 1.63 4.44 13.42
CA LEU A 127 1.37 5.39 12.33
C LEU A 127 -0.12 5.48 11.97
N ARG A 128 -0.78 4.34 11.80
CA ARG A 128 -2.20 4.29 11.47
C ARG A 128 -3.10 4.77 12.61
N GLU A 129 -2.71 4.54 13.85
CA GLU A 129 -3.39 5.08 15.04
C GLU A 129 -3.07 6.55 15.29
N ARG A 130 -2.24 7.19 14.44
CA ARG A 130 -1.83 8.60 14.56
C ARG A 130 -0.99 8.89 15.81
N HIS A 131 -0.38 7.88 16.40
CA HIS A 131 0.64 8.05 17.44
C HIS A 131 1.98 8.39 16.81
N LEU A 132 2.06 9.61 16.24
CA LEU A 132 3.13 9.99 15.30
C LEU A 132 4.51 10.00 15.96
N ASP A 133 4.63 10.42 17.22
CA ASP A 133 5.92 10.45 17.92
C ASP A 133 6.47 9.03 18.17
N ASP A 134 5.61 8.08 18.56
CA ASP A 134 5.99 6.66 18.71
C ASP A 134 6.35 6.05 17.35
N ALA A 135 5.55 6.34 16.31
CA ALA A 135 5.84 5.87 14.95
C ALA A 135 7.22 6.36 14.47
N VAL A 136 7.51 7.65 14.59
CA VAL A 136 8.81 8.25 14.23
C VAL A 136 9.94 7.61 15.01
N ALA A 137 9.79 7.41 16.32
CA ALA A 137 10.84 6.81 17.15
C ALA A 137 11.15 5.37 16.70
N ARG A 138 10.11 4.53 16.44
CA ARG A 138 10.27 3.16 16.00
C ARG A 138 10.87 3.06 14.59
N TYR A 139 10.34 3.82 13.65
CA TYR A 139 10.90 3.83 12.30
C TYR A 139 12.34 4.36 12.25
N ARG A 140 12.66 5.37 13.05
CA ARG A 140 14.03 5.90 13.15
C ARG A 140 14.99 4.85 13.68
N HIS A 141 14.58 4.07 14.68
CA HIS A 141 15.35 2.93 15.17
C HIS A 141 15.58 1.89 14.06
N LEU A 142 14.52 1.51 13.35
CA LEU A 142 14.60 0.55 12.23
C LEU A 142 15.53 1.03 11.11
N VAL A 143 15.44 2.28 10.70
CA VAL A 143 16.33 2.85 9.66
C VAL A 143 17.78 2.91 10.13
N ALA A 144 18.04 3.11 11.42
CA ALA A 144 19.38 3.12 11.97
C ALA A 144 20.00 1.71 12.04
N THR A 145 19.20 0.69 12.38
CA THR A 145 19.68 -0.70 12.53
C THR A 145 19.61 -1.51 11.22
N HIS A 146 18.69 -1.13 10.33
CA HIS A 146 18.45 -1.79 9.03
C HIS A 146 18.34 -0.75 7.92
N PRO A 147 19.46 -0.08 7.55
CA PRO A 147 19.44 1.04 6.60
C PRO A 147 19.07 0.64 5.16
N GLU A 148 19.07 -0.66 4.86
CA GLU A 148 18.62 -1.26 3.60
C GLU A 148 17.08 -1.46 3.55
N ASN A 149 16.37 -1.27 4.67
CA ASN A 149 14.93 -1.45 4.73
C ASN A 149 14.19 -0.23 4.15
N ALA A 150 13.89 -0.28 2.86
CA ALA A 150 13.16 0.79 2.16
C ALA A 150 11.78 1.07 2.77
N VAL A 151 11.07 0.03 3.26
CA VAL A 151 9.73 0.18 3.87
C VAL A 151 9.81 0.94 5.20
N ALA A 152 10.87 0.71 5.99
CA ALA A 152 11.08 1.47 7.22
C ALA A 152 11.38 2.94 6.93
N ALA A 153 12.20 3.22 5.90
CA ALA A 153 12.50 4.59 5.47
C ALA A 153 11.24 5.30 4.91
N GLU A 154 10.44 4.58 4.13
CA GLU A 154 9.15 5.08 3.63
C GLU A 154 8.21 5.44 4.79
N GLY A 155 8.07 4.55 5.77
CA GLY A 155 7.25 4.78 6.96
C GLY A 155 7.76 5.95 7.83
N LEU A 156 9.09 6.09 7.99
CA LEU A 156 9.69 7.23 8.72
C LEU A 156 9.35 8.55 8.03
N GLY A 157 9.57 8.64 6.72
CA GLY A 157 9.27 9.83 5.97
C GLY A 157 7.78 10.18 6.03
N ALA A 158 6.89 9.20 5.86
CA ALA A 158 5.44 9.40 5.97
C ALA A 158 5.03 9.90 7.36
N ALA A 159 5.62 9.36 8.44
CA ALA A 159 5.35 9.81 9.80
C ALA A 159 5.82 11.26 10.03
N LEU A 160 6.98 11.63 9.49
CA LEU A 160 7.51 13.00 9.54
C LEU A 160 6.65 13.97 8.72
N ASP A 161 6.19 13.57 7.52
CA ASP A 161 5.27 14.37 6.72
C ASP A 161 3.96 14.65 7.46
N LEU A 162 3.43 13.65 8.16
CA LEU A 162 2.22 13.80 8.99
C LEU A 162 2.44 14.69 10.22
N GLN A 163 3.69 14.87 10.67
CA GLN A 163 4.07 15.87 11.66
C GLN A 163 4.30 17.27 11.06
N GLY A 164 4.21 17.43 9.72
CA GLY A 164 4.55 18.67 9.02
C GLY A 164 6.05 18.92 8.85
N LYS A 165 6.90 17.92 9.14
CA LYS A 165 8.36 17.98 9.01
C LYS A 165 8.82 17.55 7.62
N HIS A 166 8.33 18.26 6.60
CA HIS A 166 8.51 17.88 5.20
C HIS A 166 9.98 17.83 4.76
N GLU A 167 10.80 18.77 5.19
CA GLU A 167 12.24 18.78 4.86
C GLU A 167 12.96 17.55 5.39
N GLU A 168 12.68 17.15 6.66
CA GLU A 168 13.24 15.93 7.24
C GLU A 168 12.77 14.68 6.48
N ALA A 169 11.46 14.60 6.17
CA ALA A 169 10.88 13.51 5.39
C ALA A 169 11.57 13.35 4.03
N GLN A 170 11.73 14.44 3.29
CA GLN A 170 12.41 14.47 1.99
C GLN A 170 13.88 14.03 2.07
N ALA A 171 14.58 14.38 3.15
CA ALA A 171 15.96 13.92 3.37
C ALA A 171 16.00 12.38 3.54
N ILE A 172 15.07 11.81 4.32
CA ILE A 172 14.94 10.36 4.49
C ILE A 172 14.63 9.69 3.15
N TYR A 173 13.63 10.17 2.41
CA TYR A 173 13.26 9.60 1.10
C TYR A 173 14.43 9.61 0.12
N ARG A 174 15.14 10.74 -0.01
CA ARG A 174 16.31 10.85 -0.92
C ARG A 174 17.45 9.92 -0.52
N THR A 175 17.71 9.80 0.78
CA THR A 175 18.74 8.88 1.29
C THR A 175 18.38 7.42 0.99
N ALA A 176 17.12 7.03 1.15
CA ALA A 176 16.66 5.70 0.83
C ALA A 176 16.65 5.45 -0.69
N LEU A 177 16.24 6.42 -1.51
CA LEU A 177 16.25 6.33 -2.96
C LEU A 177 17.66 6.21 -3.56
N ALA A 178 18.69 6.70 -2.88
CA ALA A 178 20.08 6.48 -3.30
C ALA A 178 20.50 5.00 -3.24
N ARG A 179 19.83 4.18 -2.40
CA ARG A 179 20.05 2.73 -2.29
C ARG A 179 19.02 1.92 -3.07
N HIS A 180 17.80 2.43 -3.19
CA HIS A 180 16.63 1.79 -3.79
C HIS A 180 16.00 2.69 -4.84
N PRO A 181 16.70 2.99 -5.96
CA PRO A 181 16.23 3.92 -6.98
C PRO A 181 14.93 3.45 -7.67
N GLU A 182 14.63 2.15 -7.61
CA GLU A 182 13.43 1.53 -8.14
C GLU A 182 12.20 1.64 -7.22
N ALA A 183 12.38 2.02 -5.93
CA ALA A 183 11.31 2.02 -4.94
C ALA A 183 10.25 3.09 -5.24
N GLN A 184 9.17 2.68 -5.92
CA GLN A 184 8.09 3.56 -6.37
C GLN A 184 7.35 4.23 -5.20
N GLY A 185 7.21 3.55 -4.05
CA GLY A 185 6.60 4.10 -2.84
C GLY A 185 7.38 5.32 -2.30
N LEU A 186 8.73 5.21 -2.23
CA LEU A 186 9.58 6.32 -1.83
C LEU A 186 9.48 7.53 -2.77
N LYS A 187 9.44 7.30 -4.10
CA LYS A 187 9.24 8.37 -5.09
C LYS A 187 7.85 9.01 -4.96
N THR A 188 6.82 8.19 -4.76
CA THR A 188 5.44 8.67 -4.58
C THR A 188 5.32 9.58 -3.38
N ASN A 189 5.90 9.18 -2.24
CA ASN A 189 5.87 9.96 -1.00
C ASN A 189 6.76 11.20 -1.09
N LEU A 190 7.95 11.11 -1.70
CA LEU A 190 8.79 12.27 -1.96
C LEU A 190 8.08 13.31 -2.82
N GLY A 191 7.40 12.87 -3.89
CA GLY A 191 6.62 13.73 -4.77
C GLY A 191 5.51 14.45 -4.00
N LEU A 192 4.74 13.72 -3.18
CA LEU A 192 3.69 14.32 -2.34
C LEU A 192 4.27 15.30 -1.32
N SER A 193 5.34 14.92 -0.61
CA SER A 193 6.00 15.78 0.38
C SER A 193 6.45 17.11 -0.21
N LEU A 194 7.04 17.08 -1.42
CA LEU A 194 7.42 18.29 -2.17
C LEU A 194 6.20 19.16 -2.52
N ILE A 195 5.08 18.55 -2.93
CA ILE A 195 3.84 19.28 -3.23
C ILE A 195 3.31 19.98 -1.97
N LEU A 196 3.28 19.26 -0.84
CA LEU A 196 2.81 19.80 0.45
C LEU A 196 3.66 20.99 0.91
N GLU A 197 4.96 20.98 0.62
CA GLU A 197 5.88 22.09 0.86
C GLU A 197 5.81 23.19 -0.21
N ARG A 198 4.77 23.17 -1.07
CA ARG A 198 4.54 24.14 -2.16
C ARG A 198 5.60 24.11 -3.28
N ARG A 199 6.35 23.02 -3.39
CA ARG A 199 7.33 22.75 -4.46
C ARG A 199 6.73 21.81 -5.51
N ALA A 200 5.49 22.12 -5.94
CA ALA A 200 4.68 21.22 -6.78
C ALA A 200 5.35 20.87 -8.12
N ARG A 201 6.18 21.77 -8.69
CA ARG A 201 6.93 21.47 -9.94
C ARG A 201 7.98 20.39 -9.72
N GLU A 202 8.70 20.44 -8.61
CA GLU A 202 9.68 19.42 -8.26
C GLU A 202 9.00 18.09 -7.93
N GLY A 203 7.88 18.12 -7.18
CA GLY A 203 7.07 16.94 -6.92
C GLY A 203 6.56 16.31 -8.21
N ALA A 204 6.06 17.09 -9.17
CA ALA A 204 5.64 16.60 -10.48
C ALA A 204 6.79 15.90 -11.23
N ASN A 205 7.99 16.46 -11.22
CA ASN A 205 9.15 15.86 -11.88
C ASN A 205 9.49 14.48 -11.31
N VAL A 206 9.48 14.33 -9.98
CA VAL A 206 9.70 13.02 -9.34
C VAL A 206 8.61 12.01 -9.70
N LEU A 207 7.35 12.46 -9.75
CA LEU A 207 6.21 11.57 -10.03
C LEU A 207 6.13 11.16 -11.50
N LEU A 208 6.60 12.00 -12.42
CA LEU A 208 6.66 11.68 -13.86
C LEU A 208 7.52 10.45 -14.15
N ASP A 209 8.57 10.21 -13.37
CA ASP A 209 9.44 9.04 -13.53
C ASP A 209 8.73 7.71 -13.31
N ILE A 210 7.61 7.72 -12.60
CA ILE A 210 6.89 6.50 -12.23
C ILE A 210 5.45 6.45 -12.71
N ALA A 211 4.74 7.57 -12.79
CA ALA A 211 3.31 7.61 -13.08
C ALA A 211 2.90 6.98 -14.43
N GLY A 212 3.83 6.89 -15.38
CA GLY A 212 3.63 6.25 -16.68
C GLY A 212 3.96 4.76 -16.75
N LEU A 213 4.46 4.17 -15.66
CA LEU A 213 4.80 2.75 -15.62
C LEU A 213 3.53 1.89 -15.52
N PRO A 214 3.52 0.68 -16.11
CA PRO A 214 2.34 -0.21 -16.07
C PRO A 214 1.91 -0.62 -14.66
N ASP A 215 2.87 -0.72 -13.74
CA ASP A 215 2.74 -1.10 -12.34
C ASP A 215 2.78 0.10 -11.37
N ALA A 216 2.63 1.33 -11.92
CA ALA A 216 2.65 2.55 -11.12
C ALA A 216 1.58 2.53 -10.02
N PRO A 217 1.91 2.89 -8.77
CA PRO A 217 0.91 3.07 -7.74
C PRO A 217 -0.14 4.11 -8.16
N ALA A 218 -1.43 3.84 -7.91
CA ALA A 218 -2.50 4.79 -8.21
C ALA A 218 -2.22 6.16 -7.57
N GLN A 219 -1.69 6.17 -6.33
CA GLN A 219 -1.32 7.37 -5.60
C GLN A 219 -0.27 8.22 -6.34
N ALA A 220 0.64 7.60 -7.11
CA ALA A 220 1.63 8.36 -7.89
C ALA A 220 0.95 9.19 -8.98
N ARG A 221 -0.04 8.61 -9.67
CA ARG A 221 -0.84 9.31 -10.68
C ARG A 221 -1.73 10.38 -10.05
N GLU A 222 -2.39 10.07 -8.93
CA GLU A 222 -3.22 11.02 -8.19
C GLU A 222 -2.40 12.20 -7.67
N ASN A 223 -1.22 11.96 -7.11
CA ASN A 223 -0.31 13.00 -6.65
C ASN A 223 0.23 13.85 -7.84
N LEU A 224 0.47 13.24 -8.99
CA LEU A 224 0.83 13.98 -10.20
C LEU A 224 -0.31 14.88 -10.68
N ALA A 225 -1.55 14.39 -10.63
CA ALA A 225 -2.73 15.20 -10.94
C ALA A 225 -2.88 16.37 -9.94
N LEU A 226 -2.65 16.14 -8.65
CA LEU A 226 -2.61 17.19 -7.63
C LEU A 226 -1.55 18.24 -7.96
N ALA A 227 -0.32 17.80 -8.30
CA ALA A 227 0.76 18.72 -8.69
C ALA A 227 0.35 19.61 -9.87
N TYR A 228 -0.20 19.02 -10.93
CA TYR A 228 -0.67 19.80 -12.08
C TYR A 228 -1.82 20.75 -11.73
N GLY A 229 -2.76 20.29 -10.91
CA GLY A 229 -3.90 21.11 -10.48
C GLY A 229 -3.46 22.36 -9.71
N VAL A 230 -2.56 22.21 -8.73
CA VAL A 230 -2.05 23.35 -7.96
C VAL A 230 -1.11 24.25 -8.75
N LEU A 231 -0.49 23.74 -9.83
CA LEU A 231 0.26 24.53 -10.80
C LEU A 231 -0.66 25.27 -11.81
N GLY A 232 -1.97 24.99 -11.80
CA GLY A 232 -2.94 25.59 -12.70
C GLY A 232 -3.14 24.88 -14.03
N ASN A 233 -2.56 23.69 -14.21
CA ASN A 233 -2.76 22.87 -15.40
C ASN A 233 -3.92 21.87 -15.18
N SER A 234 -5.15 22.43 -15.07
CA SER A 234 -6.36 21.63 -14.80
C SER A 234 -6.66 20.59 -15.87
N GLU A 235 -6.31 20.86 -17.15
CA GLU A 235 -6.50 19.90 -18.24
C GLU A 235 -5.61 18.67 -18.13
N ALA A 236 -4.36 18.84 -17.74
CA ALA A 236 -3.46 17.71 -17.50
C ALA A 236 -3.92 16.90 -16.28
N ALA A 237 -4.31 17.58 -15.18
CA ALA A 237 -4.85 16.95 -14.00
C ALA A 237 -6.11 16.15 -14.32
N LYS A 238 -7.05 16.73 -15.09
CA LYS A 238 -8.29 16.06 -15.51
C LYS A 238 -8.02 14.78 -16.30
N ARG A 239 -7.12 14.84 -17.28
CA ARG A 239 -6.78 13.65 -18.09
C ARG A 239 -6.26 12.49 -17.25
N ILE A 240 -5.42 12.79 -16.25
CA ILE A 240 -4.88 11.76 -15.36
C ILE A 240 -6.00 11.17 -14.49
N LEU A 241 -6.79 12.02 -13.84
CA LEU A 241 -7.85 11.58 -12.93
C LEU A 241 -8.91 10.73 -13.64
N THR A 242 -9.36 11.17 -14.84
CA THR A 242 -10.41 10.46 -15.58
C THR A 242 -9.97 9.11 -16.16
N ALA A 243 -8.67 8.80 -16.16
CA ALA A 243 -8.18 7.48 -16.51
C ALA A 243 -8.47 6.44 -15.41
N ASP A 244 -8.47 6.86 -14.14
CA ASP A 244 -8.55 5.95 -12.99
C ASP A 244 -9.85 6.09 -12.18
N MET A 245 -10.64 7.16 -12.41
CA MET A 245 -11.86 7.41 -11.62
C MET A 245 -13.01 7.98 -12.46
N PRO A 246 -14.27 7.89 -11.97
CA PRO A 246 -15.43 8.51 -12.61
C PRO A 246 -15.27 10.03 -12.77
N ALA A 247 -15.82 10.58 -13.88
CA ALA A 247 -15.69 11.99 -14.21
C ALA A 247 -16.17 12.95 -13.08
N ALA A 248 -17.24 12.60 -12.39
CA ALA A 248 -17.73 13.39 -11.26
C ALA A 248 -16.70 13.51 -10.12
N SER A 249 -16.06 12.39 -9.75
CA SER A 249 -14.99 12.39 -8.74
C SER A 249 -13.76 13.17 -9.19
N ALA A 250 -13.41 13.07 -10.48
CA ALA A 250 -12.33 13.86 -11.05
C ALA A 250 -12.61 15.37 -10.97
N GLU A 251 -13.86 15.80 -11.25
CA GLU A 251 -14.27 17.20 -11.14
C GLU A 251 -14.25 17.71 -9.68
N ASP A 252 -14.62 16.87 -8.71
CA ASP A 252 -14.52 17.21 -7.28
C ASP A 252 -13.06 17.45 -6.87
N ASN A 253 -12.14 16.57 -7.31
CA ASN A 253 -10.71 16.73 -7.08
C ASN A 253 -10.18 18.02 -7.72
N LEU A 254 -10.55 18.33 -8.97
CA LEU A 254 -10.13 19.54 -9.64
C LEU A 254 -10.57 20.80 -8.90
N ARG A 255 -11.83 20.87 -8.44
CA ARG A 255 -12.32 21.97 -7.59
C ARG A 255 -11.51 22.12 -6.31
N TYR A 256 -11.18 21.00 -5.66
CA TYR A 256 -10.32 21.03 -4.48
C TYR A 256 -8.92 21.56 -4.78
N TYR A 257 -8.29 21.16 -5.89
CA TYR A 257 -6.96 21.64 -6.30
C TYR A 257 -6.96 23.16 -6.60
N GLU A 258 -8.02 23.67 -7.23
CA GLU A 258 -8.18 25.10 -7.46
C GLU A 258 -8.31 25.89 -6.15
N GLN A 259 -9.11 25.39 -5.20
CA GLN A 259 -9.22 25.99 -3.88
C GLN A 259 -7.88 25.98 -3.12
N LEU A 260 -7.15 24.87 -3.20
CA LEU A 260 -5.85 24.74 -2.58
C LEU A 260 -4.84 25.71 -3.16
N ARG A 261 -4.79 25.85 -4.48
CA ARG A 261 -3.97 26.85 -5.17
C ARG A 261 -4.32 28.27 -4.74
N ALA A 262 -5.60 28.62 -4.67
CA ALA A 262 -6.06 29.95 -4.24
C ALA A 262 -5.59 30.25 -2.80
N ARG A 263 -5.77 29.30 -1.86
CA ARG A 263 -5.29 29.44 -0.48
C ARG A 263 -3.78 29.63 -0.40
N TRP A 264 -3.00 28.89 -1.21
CA TRP A 264 -1.55 29.04 -1.22
C TRP A 264 -1.11 30.39 -1.77
N SER A 265 -1.79 30.92 -2.79
CA SER A 265 -1.50 32.22 -3.35
C SER A 265 -1.81 33.37 -2.39
N SER A 266 -2.94 33.32 -1.66
CA SER A 266 -3.28 34.32 -0.64
C SER A 266 -2.29 34.33 0.50
N ALA A 267 -1.94 33.14 1.04
CA ALA A 267 -0.95 33.03 2.13
C ALA A 267 0.44 33.57 1.72
N GLN A 268 0.83 33.45 0.46
CA GLN A 268 2.08 34.05 -0.05
C GLN A 268 1.99 35.57 -0.14
N ALA A 269 0.87 36.10 -0.57
CA ALA A 269 0.64 37.55 -0.64
C ALA A 269 0.68 38.18 0.76
N ASP A 270 0.01 37.56 1.75
CA ASP A 270 0.01 38.01 3.13
C ASP A 270 1.42 38.00 3.75
N ALA A 271 2.18 36.91 3.53
CA ALA A 271 3.56 36.81 4.00
C ALA A 271 4.49 37.84 3.34
N GLY A 272 4.26 38.15 2.06
CA GLY A 272 4.97 39.19 1.33
C GLY A 272 4.68 40.59 1.89
N ALA A 273 3.40 40.87 2.13
CA ALA A 273 2.97 42.15 2.72
C ALA A 273 3.54 42.37 4.13
N ALA A 274 3.54 41.34 4.96
CA ALA A 274 4.13 41.39 6.30
C ALA A 274 5.64 41.69 6.29
N ARG A 275 6.39 41.08 5.34
CA ARG A 275 7.85 41.34 5.17
C ARG A 275 8.14 42.77 4.72
N VAL A 276 7.31 43.37 3.88
CA VAL A 276 7.51 44.75 3.42
C VAL A 276 7.31 45.74 4.57
N GLN A 277 6.39 45.48 5.50
CA GLN A 277 6.13 46.32 6.67
C GLN A 277 7.23 46.26 7.75
N THR A 278 8.07 45.24 7.74
CA THR A 278 9.13 45.05 8.76
C THR A 278 10.49 45.58 8.33
N VAL A 279 10.65 46.16 7.13
CA VAL A 279 11.87 46.83 6.71
C VAL A 279 11.90 48.23 7.36
N PRO A 280 12.80 48.53 8.34
CA PRO A 280 12.91 49.86 8.88
C PRO A 280 13.33 50.83 7.78
N SER A 281 12.57 51.90 7.57
CA SER A 281 12.97 52.99 6.68
C SER A 281 14.26 53.62 7.18
N ALA A 282 15.34 53.32 6.49
CA ALA A 282 16.61 53.99 6.68
C ALA A 282 16.51 55.45 6.16
N GLN A 283 15.72 56.28 6.85
CA GLN A 283 15.69 57.73 6.66
C GLN A 283 16.22 58.41 7.91
N GLY A 284 17.39 58.92 7.84
CA GLY A 284 17.91 59.76 8.93
C GLY A 284 19.44 59.82 9.06
N ALA A 285 20.14 59.83 7.93
CA ALA A 285 21.52 60.37 7.95
C ALA A 285 21.49 61.78 7.38
N SER A 286 21.26 62.79 8.19
CA SER A 286 21.55 64.19 7.85
C SER A 286 23.05 64.35 7.64
N PRO A 287 23.54 65.00 6.57
CA PRO A 287 24.92 65.39 6.45
C PRO A 287 25.16 66.53 7.43
N GLY A 288 25.87 66.20 8.54
CA GLY A 288 26.35 67.23 9.46
C GLY A 288 27.31 68.20 8.74
N ALA A 289 27.00 69.48 8.90
CA ALA A 289 27.76 70.60 8.42
C ALA A 289 29.20 70.53 8.90
N LEU A 290 30.13 70.77 7.98
CA LEU A 290 31.49 71.21 8.25
C LEU A 290 31.44 72.72 8.56
N ASP A 291 31.91 73.09 9.74
CA ASP A 291 32.59 74.36 10.05
C ASP A 291 33.79 74.09 10.93
#